data_b13813a3f71a2fe797cdc3bfc1b1753e
#
_entry.id   b13813a3f71a2fe797cdc3bfc1b1753e
#
_cell.length_a   1.000
_cell.length_b   1.000
_cell.length_c   1.000
_cell.angle_alpha   90.00
_cell.angle_beta   90.00
_cell.angle_gamma   90.00
#
_symmetry.space_group_name_H-M   'P 1'
#
loop_
_entity.id
_entity.type
_entity.pdbx_description
1 polymer ?
#
loop_
_entity_poly.entity_id
_entity_poly.type
_entity_poly.pdbx_seq_one_letter_code
_entity_poly.pdbx_strand_id
1 'polypeptide(L)'
;MSAAAMMTTEPAPIQACTVSRDVSNFDLLIEDMETELGESWGDLTFDEAVIFLGQPDASKLEFIAIAVDGDDEDELTKISGIITEAKERNIRVILIAEEVSPIALHQLLRLGADDFVPYPLPEGALHDAIERLGQAAVPDLPVRSHAPVMTNTGGRDGVVLAVHGLSGGVGATTFAVNLAWELATAHDGKKKETRPSPRVCLLDLDLQFGSTATYLDLPRRELIYELLSDTEHMDGESFKQALLSFNDKVDVLTAPADMLPLDLISGEDVERLTDMARSHFDFVVIDMPSTVVSWTETVLNKAQLYFGLLEMDMRSAQNVLRLVRALKAEGLPTEKLRYVLNRAPKFTDLNGKARVKRLAESLDISIELMMSDGGKLITQANDHGLPLALSSPKIPLRKEIQKLAGSLVELGESIEVAA
;
A
#
# COMPACT_ATOMS: atom_id res chain seq x y z
N MET A 1 47.20 -45.22 -39.99
CA MET A 1 47.39 -44.12 -39.04
C MET A 1 46.26 -43.16 -39.26
N SER A 2 45.28 -43.23 -38.36
CA SER A 2 44.06 -42.36 -38.41
C SER A 2 44.26 -41.26 -37.39
N ALA A 3 44.37 -40.05 -37.85
CA ALA A 3 44.39 -38.85 -36.97
C ALA A 3 42.96 -38.58 -36.52
N ALA A 4 42.71 -38.82 -35.26
CA ALA A 4 41.48 -38.34 -34.61
C ALA A 4 41.58 -36.82 -34.52
N ALA A 5 40.71 -36.12 -35.24
CA ALA A 5 40.49 -34.70 -35.06
C ALA A 5 39.87 -34.49 -33.68
N MET A 6 40.58 -33.85 -32.77
CA MET A 6 40.00 -33.24 -31.57
C MET A 6 39.03 -32.14 -32.04
N MET A 7 37.76 -32.39 -31.92
CA MET A 7 36.75 -31.33 -31.96
C MET A 7 36.93 -30.47 -30.69
N THR A 8 37.51 -29.31 -30.85
CA THR A 8 37.38 -28.21 -29.86
C THR A 8 35.93 -27.78 -29.89
N THR A 9 35.15 -28.19 -28.93
CA THR A 9 33.84 -27.57 -28.65
C THR A 9 34.07 -26.10 -28.40
N GLU A 10 33.46 -25.22 -29.18
CA GLU A 10 33.38 -23.79 -28.84
C GLU A 10 32.74 -23.69 -27.45
N PRO A 11 33.28 -22.83 -26.58
CA PRO A 11 32.65 -22.60 -25.26
C PRO A 11 31.20 -22.18 -25.47
N ALA A 12 30.30 -22.69 -24.63
CA ALA A 12 28.90 -22.30 -24.64
C ALA A 12 28.79 -20.77 -24.45
N PRO A 13 27.87 -20.11 -25.15
CA PRO A 13 27.69 -18.66 -24.94
C PRO A 13 27.24 -18.37 -23.50
N ILE A 14 27.82 -17.33 -22.89
CA ILE A 14 27.46 -16.88 -21.55
C ILE A 14 26.04 -16.31 -21.62
N GLN A 15 25.13 -16.85 -20.81
CA GLN A 15 23.72 -16.47 -20.74
C GLN A 15 23.43 -15.55 -19.54
N ALA A 16 24.20 -15.67 -18.47
CA ALA A 16 24.02 -14.87 -17.27
C ALA A 16 25.35 -14.51 -16.59
N CYS A 17 25.33 -13.48 -15.76
CA CYS A 17 26.46 -13.15 -14.90
C CYS A 17 25.99 -12.91 -13.46
N THR A 18 26.82 -13.32 -12.50
CA THR A 18 26.75 -12.76 -11.15
C THR A 18 27.52 -11.45 -11.10
N VAL A 19 27.05 -10.52 -10.30
CA VAL A 19 27.69 -9.21 -10.10
C VAL A 19 27.75 -8.96 -8.58
N SER A 20 28.95 -8.87 -8.02
CA SER A 20 29.13 -8.64 -6.58
C SER A 20 30.46 -7.93 -6.32
N ARG A 21 30.70 -7.49 -5.09
CA ARG A 21 32.01 -7.02 -4.67
C ARG A 21 33.02 -8.16 -4.65
N ASP A 22 32.64 -9.32 -4.10
CA ASP A 22 33.40 -10.55 -4.07
C ASP A 22 32.40 -11.74 -4.04
N VAL A 23 32.34 -12.46 -5.14
CA VAL A 23 31.41 -13.60 -5.30
C VAL A 23 31.68 -14.73 -4.31
N SER A 24 32.92 -14.84 -3.78
CA SER A 24 33.26 -15.87 -2.79
C SER A 24 32.52 -15.71 -1.45
N ASN A 25 31.89 -14.57 -1.20
CA ASN A 25 31.01 -14.36 -0.05
C ASN A 25 29.62 -14.99 -0.24
N PHE A 26 29.30 -15.43 -1.46
CA PHE A 26 27.99 -15.95 -1.86
C PHE A 26 28.09 -17.38 -2.41
N ASP A 27 28.69 -18.31 -1.62
CA ASP A 27 28.94 -19.69 -2.02
C ASP A 27 27.69 -20.40 -2.54
N LEU A 28 26.52 -20.21 -1.89
CA LEU A 28 25.27 -20.83 -2.31
C LEU A 28 24.78 -20.28 -3.66
N LEU A 29 25.05 -19.03 -3.97
CA LEU A 29 24.73 -18.45 -5.28
C LEU A 29 25.57 -19.09 -6.38
N ILE A 30 26.85 -19.36 -6.12
CA ILE A 30 27.73 -20.05 -7.05
C ILE A 30 27.20 -21.47 -7.33
N GLU A 31 26.86 -22.23 -6.27
CA GLU A 31 26.32 -23.60 -6.40
C GLU A 31 25.01 -23.63 -7.19
N ASP A 32 24.12 -22.69 -6.94
CA ASP A 32 22.84 -22.60 -7.64
C ASP A 32 23.03 -22.16 -9.11
N MET A 33 23.91 -21.20 -9.40
CA MET A 33 24.22 -20.78 -10.78
C MET A 33 24.87 -21.93 -11.59
N GLU A 34 25.79 -22.70 -10.98
CA GLU A 34 26.37 -23.89 -11.61
C GLU A 34 25.32 -24.97 -11.87
N THR A 35 24.37 -25.15 -10.94
CA THR A 35 23.29 -26.15 -11.09
C THR A 35 22.34 -25.78 -12.21
N GLU A 36 21.98 -24.51 -12.34
CA GLU A 36 20.99 -24.03 -13.32
C GLU A 36 21.59 -23.84 -14.74
N LEU A 37 22.80 -23.32 -14.84
CA LEU A 37 23.38 -22.87 -16.11
C LEU A 37 24.65 -23.65 -16.55
N GLY A 38 25.16 -24.52 -15.70
CA GLY A 38 26.40 -25.26 -15.97
C GLY A 38 27.58 -24.33 -16.21
N GLU A 39 28.20 -24.38 -17.40
CA GLU A 39 29.33 -23.50 -17.78
C GLU A 39 28.88 -22.23 -18.55
N SER A 40 27.58 -21.93 -18.60
CA SER A 40 27.04 -20.82 -19.42
C SER A 40 26.89 -19.50 -18.62
N TRP A 41 27.61 -19.33 -17.52
CA TRP A 41 27.58 -18.11 -16.71
C TRP A 41 29.00 -17.65 -16.35
N GLY A 42 29.12 -16.43 -15.86
CA GLY A 42 30.38 -15.84 -15.39
C GLY A 42 30.15 -14.92 -14.19
N ASP A 43 31.22 -14.61 -13.49
CA ASP A 43 31.21 -13.64 -12.38
C ASP A 43 31.88 -12.32 -12.80
N LEU A 44 31.39 -11.21 -12.26
CA LEU A 44 31.91 -9.87 -12.49
C LEU A 44 31.91 -9.11 -11.14
N THR A 45 32.96 -8.34 -10.92
CA THR A 45 32.92 -7.33 -9.87
C THR A 45 32.04 -6.14 -10.30
N PHE A 46 31.62 -5.28 -9.36
CA PHE A 46 30.86 -4.07 -9.69
C PHE A 46 31.58 -3.19 -10.72
N ASP A 47 32.90 -3.05 -10.66
CA ASP A 47 33.68 -2.26 -11.60
C ASP A 47 33.76 -2.90 -13.00
N GLU A 48 33.90 -4.23 -13.04
CA GLU A 48 33.90 -4.97 -14.30
C GLU A 48 32.50 -4.99 -14.95
N ALA A 49 31.43 -5.08 -14.17
CA ALA A 49 30.06 -5.04 -14.66
C ALA A 49 29.74 -3.72 -15.38
N VAL A 50 30.17 -2.58 -14.83
CA VAL A 50 30.01 -1.27 -15.49
C VAL A 50 30.69 -1.25 -16.87
N ILE A 51 31.90 -1.83 -16.96
CA ILE A 51 32.66 -1.87 -18.22
C ILE A 51 32.02 -2.87 -19.20
N PHE A 52 31.66 -4.04 -18.73
CA PHE A 52 31.12 -5.13 -19.55
C PHE A 52 29.76 -4.79 -20.12
N LEU A 53 28.86 -4.20 -19.31
CA LEU A 53 27.55 -3.76 -19.78
C LEU A 53 27.67 -2.71 -20.90
N GLY A 54 28.73 -1.93 -20.96
CA GLY A 54 29.03 -1.02 -22.08
C GLY A 54 29.41 -1.72 -23.40
N GLN A 55 29.67 -3.05 -23.42
CA GLN A 55 30.14 -3.77 -24.62
C GLN A 55 28.97 -4.42 -25.39
N PRO A 56 29.16 -4.67 -26.72
CA PRO A 56 28.12 -5.33 -27.52
C PRO A 56 27.76 -6.75 -27.04
N ASP A 57 28.71 -7.46 -26.43
CA ASP A 57 28.50 -8.83 -25.94
C ASP A 57 27.53 -8.92 -24.77
N ALA A 58 27.35 -7.85 -24.00
CA ALA A 58 26.37 -7.78 -22.92
C ALA A 58 24.93 -8.02 -23.40
N SER A 59 24.60 -7.66 -24.64
CA SER A 59 23.27 -7.89 -25.22
C SER A 59 22.91 -9.38 -25.40
N LYS A 60 23.84 -10.29 -25.15
CA LYS A 60 23.61 -11.74 -25.20
C LYS A 60 23.15 -12.30 -23.83
N LEU A 61 23.28 -11.51 -22.76
CA LEU A 61 22.85 -11.93 -21.45
C LEU A 61 21.31 -11.93 -21.36
N GLU A 62 20.77 -12.97 -20.77
CA GLU A 62 19.36 -13.09 -20.42
C GLU A 62 19.07 -12.37 -19.10
N PHE A 63 19.95 -12.55 -18.12
CA PHE A 63 19.85 -11.87 -16.82
C PHE A 63 21.21 -11.67 -16.15
N ILE A 64 21.22 -10.80 -15.13
CA ILE A 64 22.31 -10.67 -14.17
C ILE A 64 21.77 -10.86 -12.75
N ALA A 65 22.52 -11.59 -11.90
CA ALA A 65 22.24 -11.73 -10.48
C ALA A 65 23.17 -10.80 -9.70
N ILE A 66 22.65 -9.72 -9.15
CA ILE A 66 23.44 -8.75 -8.37
C ILE A 66 23.37 -9.14 -6.91
N ALA A 67 24.49 -9.59 -6.34
CA ALA A 67 24.60 -9.96 -4.94
C ALA A 67 25.19 -8.82 -4.13
N VAL A 68 24.47 -8.43 -3.07
CA VAL A 68 24.80 -7.29 -2.20
C VAL A 68 24.68 -7.70 -0.74
N ASP A 69 25.58 -7.18 0.10
CA ASP A 69 25.56 -7.34 1.54
C ASP A 69 25.48 -5.98 2.26
N GLY A 70 25.43 -5.99 3.61
CA GLY A 70 25.34 -4.76 4.40
C GLY A 70 26.51 -3.80 4.20
N ASP A 71 27.70 -4.29 3.83
CA ASP A 71 28.88 -3.47 3.58
C ASP A 71 28.84 -2.74 2.23
N ASP A 72 27.93 -3.14 1.32
CA ASP A 72 27.75 -2.55 0.00
C ASP A 72 26.83 -1.30 0.02
N GLU A 73 26.23 -0.96 1.17
CA GLU A 73 25.35 0.21 1.28
C GLU A 73 26.05 1.54 0.91
N ASP A 74 27.37 1.63 1.06
CA ASP A 74 28.13 2.81 0.64
C ASP A 74 28.32 2.86 -0.90
N GLU A 75 28.14 1.76 -1.61
CA GLU A 75 28.30 1.64 -3.08
C GLU A 75 26.95 1.65 -3.85
N LEU A 76 25.83 1.93 -3.19
CA LEU A 76 24.50 1.92 -3.81
C LEU A 76 24.40 2.76 -5.10
N THR A 77 25.17 3.83 -5.21
CA THR A 77 25.19 4.65 -6.45
C THR A 77 25.73 3.86 -7.63
N LYS A 78 26.76 3.04 -7.43
CA LYS A 78 27.38 2.20 -8.47
C LYS A 78 26.43 1.07 -8.85
N ILE A 79 25.86 0.38 -7.86
CA ILE A 79 24.88 -0.70 -8.05
C ILE A 79 23.65 -0.18 -8.81
N SER A 80 23.16 1.01 -8.45
CA SER A 80 22.08 1.70 -9.15
C SER A 80 22.40 1.95 -10.62
N GLY A 81 23.63 2.35 -10.93
CA GLY A 81 24.10 2.53 -12.30
C GLY A 81 24.10 1.22 -13.10
N ILE A 82 24.53 0.11 -12.49
CA ILE A 82 24.54 -1.23 -13.09
C ILE A 82 23.11 -1.68 -13.44
N ILE A 83 22.18 -1.53 -12.49
CA ILE A 83 20.77 -1.88 -12.72
C ILE A 83 20.19 -1.07 -13.88
N THR A 84 20.42 0.25 -13.88
CA THR A 84 19.91 1.15 -14.94
C THR A 84 20.46 0.75 -16.31
N GLU A 85 21.77 0.52 -16.43
CA GLU A 85 22.41 0.13 -17.69
C GLU A 85 21.94 -1.24 -18.18
N ALA A 86 21.74 -2.21 -17.26
CA ALA A 86 21.18 -3.52 -17.59
C ALA A 86 19.76 -3.38 -18.16
N LYS A 87 18.93 -2.56 -17.54
CA LYS A 87 17.54 -2.33 -17.99
C LYS A 87 17.46 -1.62 -19.34
N GLU A 88 18.33 -0.66 -19.61
CA GLU A 88 18.42 0.01 -20.92
C GLU A 88 18.74 -0.99 -22.06
N ARG A 89 19.38 -2.12 -21.72
CA ARG A 89 19.74 -3.19 -22.68
C ARG A 89 18.75 -4.36 -22.68
N ASN A 90 17.64 -4.26 -21.94
CA ASN A 90 16.65 -5.33 -21.73
C ASN A 90 17.22 -6.58 -21.07
N ILE A 91 18.28 -6.47 -20.28
CA ILE A 91 18.81 -7.54 -19.45
C ILE A 91 17.99 -7.57 -18.16
N ARG A 92 17.55 -8.76 -17.75
CA ARG A 92 16.81 -8.93 -16.50
C ARG A 92 17.75 -8.85 -15.30
N VAL A 93 17.24 -8.39 -14.17
CA VAL A 93 18.03 -8.21 -12.96
C VAL A 93 17.38 -8.93 -11.78
N ILE A 94 18.09 -9.88 -11.18
CA ILE A 94 17.74 -10.52 -9.91
C ILE A 94 18.62 -9.92 -8.82
N LEU A 95 18.04 -9.42 -7.74
CA LEU A 95 18.78 -8.98 -6.56
C LEU A 95 18.92 -10.14 -5.56
N ILE A 96 20.14 -10.41 -5.11
CA ILE A 96 20.45 -11.33 -4.01
C ILE A 96 20.96 -10.47 -2.86
N ALA A 97 20.25 -10.44 -1.73
CA ALA A 97 20.62 -9.53 -0.64
C ALA A 97 20.79 -10.22 0.71
N GLU A 98 21.91 -9.93 1.38
CA GLU A 98 22.25 -10.37 2.73
C GLU A 98 22.36 -9.16 3.67
N GLU A 99 21.53 -9.11 4.71
CA GLU A 99 21.56 -8.07 5.75
C GLU A 99 21.53 -6.61 5.23
N VAL A 100 21.02 -6.39 4.01
CA VAL A 100 20.85 -5.06 3.43
C VAL A 100 19.66 -4.35 4.08
N SER A 101 19.81 -3.05 4.35
CA SER A 101 18.70 -2.30 4.93
C SER A 101 17.45 -2.29 4.01
N PRO A 102 16.24 -2.35 4.59
CA PRO A 102 15.01 -2.31 3.79
C PRO A 102 14.91 -1.08 2.87
N ILE A 103 15.54 0.03 3.26
CA ILE A 103 15.58 1.27 2.48
C ILE A 103 16.44 1.08 1.22
N ALA A 104 17.65 0.53 1.38
CA ALA A 104 18.56 0.27 0.27
C ALA A 104 17.98 -0.75 -0.70
N LEU A 105 17.44 -1.86 -0.18
CA LEU A 105 16.77 -2.89 -0.98
C LEU A 105 15.61 -2.31 -1.81
N HIS A 106 14.76 -1.52 -1.17
CA HIS A 106 13.64 -0.87 -1.86
C HIS A 106 14.09 0.10 -2.96
N GLN A 107 15.17 0.86 -2.74
CA GLN A 107 15.75 1.72 -3.77
C GLN A 107 16.20 0.91 -4.99
N LEU A 108 16.92 -0.21 -4.78
CA LEU A 108 17.41 -1.06 -5.87
C LEU A 108 16.27 -1.70 -6.66
N LEU A 109 15.21 -2.17 -6.00
CA LEU A 109 14.01 -2.70 -6.66
C LEU A 109 13.30 -1.63 -7.51
N ARG A 110 13.19 -0.40 -7.01
CA ARG A 110 12.57 0.72 -7.76
C ARG A 110 13.34 1.14 -9.01
N LEU A 111 14.65 0.88 -9.06
CA LEU A 111 15.47 1.15 -10.23
C LEU A 111 15.24 0.13 -11.36
N GLY A 112 14.44 -0.89 -11.10
CA GLY A 112 13.99 -1.83 -12.12
C GLY A 112 14.58 -3.23 -11.98
N ALA A 113 15.05 -3.64 -10.82
CA ALA A 113 15.31 -5.06 -10.58
C ALA A 113 13.99 -5.84 -10.75
N ASP A 114 14.08 -6.95 -11.49
CA ASP A 114 12.90 -7.73 -11.89
C ASP A 114 12.45 -8.71 -10.81
N ASP A 115 13.38 -9.15 -9.96
CA ASP A 115 13.11 -10.08 -8.85
C ASP A 115 14.10 -9.89 -7.71
N PHE A 116 13.78 -10.48 -6.56
CA PHE A 116 14.58 -10.45 -5.35
C PHE A 116 14.59 -11.81 -4.67
N VAL A 117 15.78 -12.24 -4.21
CA VAL A 117 15.97 -13.45 -3.42
C VAL A 117 16.82 -13.13 -2.19
N PRO A 118 16.39 -13.51 -0.97
CA PRO A 118 17.19 -13.30 0.23
C PRO A 118 18.38 -14.26 0.27
N TYR A 119 19.50 -13.80 0.82
CA TYR A 119 20.64 -14.66 1.14
C TYR A 119 20.71 -14.87 2.67
N PRO A 120 21.02 -16.08 3.18
CA PRO A 120 21.31 -17.31 2.43
C PRO A 120 20.15 -17.81 1.58
N LEU A 121 20.47 -18.24 0.34
CA LEU A 121 19.47 -18.69 -0.63
C LEU A 121 18.67 -19.89 -0.07
N PRO A 122 17.33 -19.80 -0.05
CA PRO A 122 16.48 -20.97 0.17
C PRO A 122 16.63 -21.98 -0.99
N GLU A 123 16.47 -23.28 -0.70
CA GLU A 123 16.57 -24.35 -1.71
C GLU A 123 15.61 -24.09 -2.88
N GLY A 124 16.14 -23.98 -4.10
CA GLY A 124 15.39 -23.73 -5.33
C GLY A 124 14.96 -22.27 -5.57
N ALA A 125 15.29 -21.34 -4.68
CA ALA A 125 14.83 -19.95 -4.80
C ALA A 125 15.38 -19.23 -6.05
N LEU A 126 16.61 -19.52 -6.45
CA LEU A 126 17.19 -18.98 -7.70
C LEU A 126 16.53 -19.61 -8.93
N HIS A 127 16.24 -20.91 -8.90
CA HIS A 127 15.50 -21.59 -9.96
C HIS A 127 14.13 -20.93 -10.19
N ASP A 128 13.36 -20.77 -9.12
CA ASP A 128 12.04 -20.13 -9.17
C ASP A 128 12.12 -18.68 -9.70
N ALA A 129 13.16 -17.93 -9.31
CA ALA A 129 13.39 -16.58 -9.82
C ALA A 129 13.68 -16.57 -11.32
N ILE A 130 14.54 -17.47 -11.81
CA ILE A 130 14.86 -17.62 -13.24
C ILE A 130 13.60 -18.05 -14.02
N GLU A 131 12.80 -18.97 -13.48
CA GLU A 131 11.55 -19.40 -14.12
C GLU A 131 10.55 -18.24 -14.23
N ARG A 132 10.40 -17.43 -13.18
CA ARG A 132 9.57 -16.19 -13.22
C ARG A 132 10.04 -15.20 -14.28
N LEU A 133 11.36 -15.03 -14.47
CA LEU A 133 11.90 -14.19 -15.54
C LEU A 133 11.58 -14.76 -16.94
N GLY A 134 11.52 -16.09 -17.07
CA GLY A 134 11.23 -16.79 -18.34
C GLY A 134 9.76 -16.78 -18.72
N GLN A 135 8.86 -16.63 -17.76
CA GLN A 135 7.44 -16.41 -18.02
C GLN A 135 7.30 -15.01 -18.63
N ALA A 136 7.03 -14.97 -19.93
CA ALA A 136 7.01 -13.74 -20.72
C ALA A 136 6.25 -12.64 -19.98
N ALA A 137 6.95 -11.56 -19.67
CA ALA A 137 6.28 -10.28 -19.46
C ALA A 137 5.40 -10.06 -20.70
N VAL A 138 4.09 -10.02 -20.50
CA VAL A 138 3.20 -9.48 -21.53
C VAL A 138 3.83 -8.16 -21.92
N PRO A 139 4.16 -7.92 -23.21
CA PRO A 139 4.95 -6.75 -23.60
C PRO A 139 4.32 -5.52 -23.01
N ASP A 140 5.12 -4.74 -22.31
CA ASP A 140 4.80 -3.38 -21.91
C ASP A 140 4.36 -2.65 -23.19
N LEU A 141 3.06 -2.59 -23.38
CA LEU A 141 2.49 -1.64 -24.31
C LEU A 141 2.85 -0.26 -23.75
N PRO A 142 3.34 0.66 -24.60
CA PRO A 142 3.75 1.97 -24.13
C PRO A 142 2.65 2.53 -23.25
N VAL A 143 3.03 3.10 -22.11
CA VAL A 143 2.14 3.83 -21.20
C VAL A 143 1.41 4.89 -22.05
N ARG A 144 0.39 4.45 -22.73
CA ARG A 144 -0.70 5.32 -23.08
C ARG A 144 -1.41 5.55 -21.77
N SER A 145 -1.42 6.80 -21.34
CA SER A 145 -2.43 7.27 -20.41
C SER A 145 -3.71 6.51 -20.74
N HIS A 146 -3.99 5.45 -19.99
CA HIS A 146 -5.26 4.79 -20.08
C HIS A 146 -6.28 5.77 -19.49
N ALA A 147 -6.89 6.51 -20.40
CA ALA A 147 -8.28 6.79 -20.17
C ALA A 147 -8.93 5.43 -19.85
N PRO A 148 -9.70 5.32 -18.77
CA PRO A 148 -10.25 4.05 -18.32
C PRO A 148 -11.05 3.46 -19.49
N VAL A 149 -10.70 2.23 -19.90
CA VAL A 149 -11.58 1.43 -20.75
C VAL A 149 -12.79 1.15 -19.89
N MET A 150 -13.83 1.92 -20.13
CA MET A 150 -15.16 1.72 -19.56
C MET A 150 -15.70 0.39 -20.08
N THR A 151 -15.53 -0.67 -19.32
CA THR A 151 -16.45 -1.80 -19.36
C THR A 151 -17.69 -1.36 -18.57
N ASN A 152 -18.67 -0.96 -19.30
CA ASN A 152 -19.93 -0.37 -18.87
C ASN A 152 -20.76 -1.42 -18.12
N THR A 153 -20.59 -1.52 -16.82
CA THR A 153 -21.55 -2.15 -15.91
C THR A 153 -21.76 -1.22 -14.72
N GLY A 154 -22.61 -0.19 -14.90
CA GLY A 154 -23.07 0.73 -13.85
C GLY A 154 -22.01 1.78 -13.49
N GLY A 155 -21.80 2.77 -14.35
CA GLY A 155 -20.79 3.82 -14.24
C GLY A 155 -20.89 4.70 -13.00
N ARG A 156 -20.30 4.26 -11.89
CA ARG A 156 -20.03 5.09 -10.72
C ARG A 156 -18.56 4.91 -10.35
N ASP A 157 -17.91 6.04 -10.14
CA ASP A 157 -16.53 6.11 -9.68
C ASP A 157 -16.55 6.65 -8.25
N GLY A 158 -16.77 5.75 -7.27
CA GLY A 158 -16.94 6.11 -5.87
C GLY A 158 -15.72 6.82 -5.29
N VAL A 159 -15.96 7.72 -4.34
CA VAL A 159 -14.93 8.48 -3.63
C VAL A 159 -14.28 7.62 -2.55
N VAL A 160 -12.96 7.48 -2.57
CA VAL A 160 -12.17 6.73 -1.58
C VAL A 160 -11.63 7.67 -0.51
N LEU A 161 -11.91 7.36 0.74
CA LEU A 161 -11.51 8.11 1.93
C LEU A 161 -10.71 7.16 2.84
N ALA A 162 -9.40 7.34 2.95
CA ALA A 162 -8.59 6.57 3.86
C ALA A 162 -8.51 7.23 5.24
N VAL A 163 -8.54 6.42 6.29
CA VAL A 163 -8.45 6.87 7.69
C VAL A 163 -7.31 6.14 8.37
N HIS A 164 -6.28 6.85 8.75
CA HIS A 164 -5.07 6.29 9.34
C HIS A 164 -4.78 6.92 10.70
N GLY A 165 -4.66 6.11 11.72
CA GLY A 165 -4.24 6.56 13.06
C GLY A 165 -2.73 6.67 13.15
N LEU A 166 -2.19 7.89 13.25
CA LEU A 166 -0.74 8.13 13.32
C LEU A 166 -0.14 7.79 14.70
N SER A 167 -0.97 7.30 15.60
CA SER A 167 -0.54 6.69 16.87
C SER A 167 -1.61 5.72 17.38
N GLY A 168 -1.19 4.68 18.07
CA GLY A 168 -2.12 3.71 18.64
C GLY A 168 -3.13 4.36 19.60
N GLY A 169 -4.41 4.01 19.46
CA GLY A 169 -5.50 4.52 20.30
C GLY A 169 -5.94 5.94 19.99
N VAL A 170 -5.48 6.55 18.90
CA VAL A 170 -5.86 7.90 18.49
C VAL A 170 -7.32 8.04 18.04
N GLY A 171 -8.03 6.91 17.82
CA GLY A 171 -9.45 6.87 17.50
C GLY A 171 -9.77 6.81 16.00
N ALA A 172 -8.86 6.28 15.18
CA ALA A 172 -9.05 6.15 13.72
C ALA A 172 -10.28 5.31 13.38
N THR A 173 -10.37 4.09 13.88
CA THR A 173 -11.54 3.21 13.66
C THR A 173 -12.85 3.84 14.14
N THR A 174 -12.84 4.49 15.30
CA THR A 174 -14.03 5.24 15.77
C THR A 174 -14.42 6.34 14.79
N PHE A 175 -13.45 7.08 14.27
CA PHE A 175 -13.69 8.11 13.27
C PHE A 175 -14.20 7.50 11.95
N ALA A 176 -13.58 6.43 11.45
CA ALA A 176 -13.96 5.75 10.21
C ALA A 176 -15.41 5.23 10.27
N VAL A 177 -15.78 4.51 11.34
CA VAL A 177 -17.13 3.99 11.56
C VAL A 177 -18.18 5.11 11.58
N ASN A 178 -17.89 6.19 12.32
CA ASN A 178 -18.84 7.29 12.43
C ASN A 178 -18.92 8.13 11.14
N LEU A 179 -17.81 8.30 10.43
CA LEU A 179 -17.79 8.97 9.12
C LEU A 179 -18.61 8.17 8.11
N ALA A 180 -18.42 6.85 8.03
CA ALA A 180 -19.18 5.98 7.13
C ALA A 180 -20.68 6.06 7.42
N TRP A 181 -21.06 6.04 8.70
CA TRP A 181 -22.47 6.18 9.10
C TRP A 181 -23.07 7.55 8.73
N GLU A 182 -22.36 8.64 9.00
CA GLU A 182 -22.86 9.99 8.69
C GLU A 182 -22.94 10.25 7.17
N LEU A 183 -22.06 9.65 6.38
CA LEU A 183 -22.15 9.66 4.91
C LEU A 183 -23.39 8.89 4.44
N ALA A 184 -23.59 7.66 4.93
CA ALA A 184 -24.70 6.80 4.53
C ALA A 184 -26.09 7.33 4.97
N THR A 185 -26.13 8.26 5.90
CA THR A 185 -27.35 8.86 6.42
C THR A 185 -27.47 10.37 6.12
N ALA A 186 -26.63 10.88 5.22
CA ALA A 186 -26.49 12.33 4.99
C ALA A 186 -27.80 13.02 4.56
N HIS A 187 -28.67 12.32 3.85
CA HIS A 187 -29.97 12.85 3.36
C HIS A 187 -31.16 12.39 4.20
N ASP A 188 -30.96 11.52 5.17
CA ASP A 188 -32.04 10.97 5.98
C ASP A 188 -32.75 12.09 6.79
N GLY A 189 -34.09 12.09 6.71
CA GLY A 189 -34.91 13.05 7.46
C GLY A 189 -34.91 14.50 6.95
N LYS A 190 -34.17 14.83 5.88
CA LYS A 190 -34.21 16.16 5.25
C LYS A 190 -35.44 16.28 4.34
N LYS A 191 -36.48 16.97 4.80
CA LYS A 191 -37.78 17.11 4.08
C LYS A 191 -37.68 17.75 2.67
N LYS A 192 -36.59 18.42 2.34
CA LYS A 192 -36.37 19.07 1.02
C LYS A 192 -35.45 18.25 0.12
N GLU A 193 -34.82 17.22 0.63
CA GLU A 193 -33.91 16.37 -0.13
C GLU A 193 -34.71 15.23 -0.77
N THR A 194 -34.69 15.14 -2.08
CA THR A 194 -35.38 14.09 -2.85
C THR A 194 -34.42 12.98 -3.28
N ARG A 195 -33.11 13.16 -3.09
CA ARG A 195 -32.10 12.19 -3.45
C ARG A 195 -31.96 11.12 -2.37
N PRO A 196 -31.68 9.87 -2.74
CA PRO A 196 -31.32 8.84 -1.75
C PRO A 196 -30.00 9.21 -1.08
N SER A 197 -29.81 8.77 0.14
CA SER A 197 -28.51 8.86 0.81
C SER A 197 -27.46 8.05 0.04
N PRO A 198 -26.18 8.46 0.06
CA PRO A 198 -25.10 7.74 -0.60
C PRO A 198 -24.99 6.29 -0.11
N ARG A 199 -24.60 5.38 -0.99
CA ARG A 199 -24.21 4.01 -0.65
C ARG A 199 -22.76 4.05 -0.16
N VAL A 200 -22.51 3.50 1.00
CA VAL A 200 -21.20 3.57 1.66
C VAL A 200 -20.68 2.19 1.98
N CYS A 201 -19.44 1.93 1.60
CA CYS A 201 -18.68 0.76 2.00
C CYS A 201 -17.60 1.17 3.00
N LEU A 202 -17.46 0.40 4.09
CA LEU A 202 -16.37 0.52 5.06
C LEU A 202 -15.49 -0.71 4.93
N LEU A 203 -14.21 -0.53 4.59
CA LEU A 203 -13.21 -1.59 4.50
C LEU A 203 -12.29 -1.52 5.72
N ASP A 204 -12.28 -2.57 6.55
CA ASP A 204 -11.34 -2.72 7.66
C ASP A 204 -10.11 -3.49 7.19
N LEU A 205 -9.04 -2.76 6.87
CA LEU A 205 -7.78 -3.33 6.41
C LEU A 205 -6.74 -3.51 7.55
N ASP A 206 -7.14 -3.30 8.80
CA ASP A 206 -6.31 -3.71 9.94
C ASP A 206 -6.51 -5.21 10.23
N LEU A 207 -5.82 -6.06 9.47
CA LEU A 207 -5.94 -7.51 9.53
C LEU A 207 -5.50 -8.12 10.87
N GLN A 208 -4.89 -7.32 11.75
CA GLN A 208 -4.41 -7.79 13.05
C GLN A 208 -5.28 -7.34 14.21
N PHE A 209 -5.69 -6.08 14.22
CA PHE A 209 -6.41 -5.47 15.35
C PHE A 209 -7.70 -4.76 14.90
N GLY A 210 -8.19 -5.07 13.71
CA GLY A 210 -9.41 -4.47 13.14
C GLY A 210 -10.59 -4.58 14.09
N SER A 211 -11.26 -3.46 14.31
CA SER A 211 -12.28 -3.34 15.35
C SER A 211 -13.63 -2.87 14.82
N THR A 212 -13.79 -2.71 13.51
CA THR A 212 -15.05 -2.25 12.91
C THR A 212 -16.21 -3.22 13.21
N ALA A 213 -15.94 -4.54 13.16
CA ALA A 213 -16.92 -5.57 13.54
C ALA A 213 -17.42 -5.37 14.98
N THR A 214 -16.50 -5.12 15.93
CA THR A 214 -16.84 -4.89 17.33
C THR A 214 -17.62 -3.59 17.52
N TYR A 215 -17.23 -2.50 16.82
CA TYR A 215 -17.86 -1.18 16.96
C TYR A 215 -19.22 -1.07 16.28
N LEU A 216 -19.61 -2.09 15.50
CA LEU A 216 -20.90 -2.17 14.82
C LEU A 216 -21.69 -3.44 15.21
N ASP A 217 -21.23 -4.18 16.22
CA ASP A 217 -21.84 -5.45 16.65
C ASP A 217 -22.12 -6.41 15.46
N LEU A 218 -21.14 -6.54 14.56
CA LEU A 218 -21.21 -7.40 13.38
C LEU A 218 -20.48 -8.72 13.64
N PRO A 219 -20.99 -9.85 13.10
CA PRO A 219 -20.29 -11.12 13.20
C PRO A 219 -19.01 -11.10 12.37
N ARG A 220 -17.98 -11.84 12.79
CA ARG A 220 -16.79 -12.11 11.98
C ARG A 220 -17.04 -13.33 11.10
N ARG A 221 -16.60 -13.30 9.85
CA ARG A 221 -16.82 -14.37 8.87
C ARG A 221 -15.50 -14.91 8.34
N GLU A 222 -15.42 -16.23 8.17
CA GLU A 222 -14.27 -16.90 7.53
C GLU A 222 -14.16 -16.55 6.03
N LEU A 223 -15.29 -16.29 5.37
CA LEU A 223 -15.35 -15.90 3.96
C LEU A 223 -14.46 -14.70 3.62
N ILE A 224 -14.18 -13.82 4.60
CA ILE A 224 -13.29 -12.67 4.40
C ILE A 224 -11.84 -13.12 4.16
N TYR A 225 -11.39 -14.16 4.88
CA TYR A 225 -10.07 -14.74 4.65
C TYR A 225 -9.97 -15.34 3.25
N GLU A 226 -10.98 -16.07 2.80
CA GLU A 226 -11.04 -16.66 1.47
C GLU A 226 -10.97 -15.58 0.39
N LEU A 227 -11.76 -14.50 0.53
CA LEU A 227 -11.76 -13.37 -0.39
C LEU A 227 -10.38 -12.67 -0.46
N LEU A 228 -9.76 -12.40 0.68
CA LEU A 228 -8.47 -11.71 0.73
C LEU A 228 -7.30 -12.57 0.26
N SER A 229 -7.43 -13.89 0.34
CA SER A 229 -6.41 -14.84 -0.14
C SER A 229 -6.46 -15.07 -1.65
N ASP A 230 -7.54 -14.70 -2.33
CA ASP A 230 -7.71 -14.89 -3.77
C ASP A 230 -8.51 -13.72 -4.40
N THR A 231 -7.93 -12.53 -4.34
CA THR A 231 -8.55 -11.33 -4.91
C THR A 231 -8.57 -11.33 -6.44
N GLU A 232 -7.75 -12.14 -7.10
CA GLU A 232 -7.71 -12.23 -8.57
C GLU A 232 -9.01 -12.79 -9.14
N HIS A 233 -9.63 -13.73 -8.44
CA HIS A 233 -10.91 -14.32 -8.84
C HIS A 233 -12.12 -13.64 -8.21
N MET A 234 -11.91 -12.53 -7.50
CA MET A 234 -12.98 -11.75 -6.88
C MET A 234 -13.85 -11.09 -7.95
N ASP A 235 -15.13 -11.41 -7.95
CA ASP A 235 -16.14 -10.73 -8.75
C ASP A 235 -17.09 -9.89 -7.87
N GLY A 236 -18.00 -9.14 -8.50
CA GLY A 236 -18.93 -8.28 -7.78
C GLY A 236 -19.94 -9.05 -6.91
N GLU A 237 -20.16 -10.34 -7.15
CA GLU A 237 -21.05 -11.17 -6.35
C GLU A 237 -20.33 -11.68 -5.10
N SER A 238 -19.14 -12.27 -5.25
CA SER A 238 -18.30 -12.73 -4.14
C SER A 238 -17.93 -11.58 -3.20
N PHE A 239 -17.58 -10.42 -3.76
CA PHE A 239 -17.34 -9.21 -2.96
C PHE A 239 -18.57 -8.82 -2.12
N LYS A 240 -19.78 -8.74 -2.73
CA LYS A 240 -21.00 -8.39 -1.99
C LYS A 240 -21.38 -9.43 -0.94
N GLN A 241 -21.14 -10.71 -1.20
CA GLN A 241 -21.39 -11.77 -0.22
C GLN A 241 -20.46 -11.68 1.00
N ALA A 242 -19.23 -11.14 0.83
CA ALA A 242 -18.31 -10.92 1.92
C ALA A 242 -18.69 -9.72 2.80
N LEU A 243 -19.45 -8.77 2.27
CA LEU A 243 -19.90 -7.60 3.02
C LEU A 243 -20.98 -7.94 4.03
N LEU A 244 -20.96 -7.22 5.14
CA LEU A 244 -21.99 -7.25 6.18
C LEU A 244 -22.70 -5.91 6.21
N SER A 245 -24.02 -5.91 6.08
CA SER A 245 -24.79 -4.66 6.13
C SER A 245 -25.13 -4.30 7.57
N PHE A 246 -24.79 -3.10 7.98
CA PHE A 246 -25.17 -2.51 9.24
C PHE A 246 -26.40 -1.61 9.05
N ASN A 247 -27.53 -2.01 9.66
CA ASN A 247 -28.82 -1.29 9.60
C ASN A 247 -29.28 -0.92 8.17
N ASP A 248 -28.95 -1.74 7.18
CA ASP A 248 -29.24 -1.51 5.75
C ASP A 248 -28.72 -0.14 5.22
N LYS A 249 -27.66 0.39 5.83
CA LYS A 249 -27.09 1.72 5.50
C LYS A 249 -25.61 1.65 5.11
N VAL A 250 -24.81 0.94 5.88
CA VAL A 250 -23.37 0.82 5.64
C VAL A 250 -23.03 -0.62 5.39
N ASP A 251 -22.40 -0.91 4.27
CA ASP A 251 -21.89 -2.24 3.99
C ASP A 251 -20.41 -2.29 4.41
N VAL A 252 -20.05 -3.34 5.19
CA VAL A 252 -18.77 -3.42 5.88
C VAL A 252 -18.03 -4.69 5.49
N LEU A 253 -16.83 -4.56 4.97
CA LEU A 253 -15.84 -5.63 4.96
C LEU A 253 -15.08 -5.57 6.28
N THR A 254 -15.38 -6.47 7.20
CA THR A 254 -14.74 -6.49 8.51
C THR A 254 -13.34 -7.11 8.41
N ALA A 255 -12.48 -6.84 9.40
CA ALA A 255 -11.25 -7.61 9.53
C ALA A 255 -11.57 -9.11 9.73
N PRO A 256 -10.66 -10.02 9.33
CA PRO A 256 -10.80 -11.46 9.53
C PRO A 256 -11.00 -11.85 11.00
N ALA A 257 -11.53 -13.06 11.24
CA ALA A 257 -11.74 -13.57 12.59
C ALA A 257 -10.41 -13.80 13.32
N ASP A 258 -9.43 -14.34 12.61
CA ASP A 258 -8.08 -14.59 13.11
C ASP A 258 -7.14 -13.45 12.75
N MET A 259 -6.09 -13.27 13.58
CA MET A 259 -5.05 -12.30 13.33
C MET A 259 -4.20 -12.77 12.14
N LEU A 260 -4.15 -12.00 11.08
CA LEU A 260 -3.38 -12.31 9.88
C LEU A 260 -2.17 -11.38 9.73
N PRO A 261 -1.10 -11.84 9.06
CA PRO A 261 -0.01 -10.97 8.67
C PRO A 261 -0.50 -9.82 7.80
N LEU A 262 0.05 -8.62 7.99
CA LEU A 262 -0.34 -7.44 7.18
C LEU A 262 0.13 -7.52 5.72
N ASP A 263 1.09 -8.37 5.44
CA ASP A 263 1.62 -8.71 4.11
C ASP A 263 0.89 -9.87 3.43
N LEU A 264 -0.18 -10.41 4.07
CA LEU A 264 -1.08 -11.36 3.40
C LEU A 264 -1.69 -10.79 2.12
N ILE A 265 -1.94 -9.48 2.10
CA ILE A 265 -2.45 -8.77 0.93
C ILE A 265 -1.37 -7.87 0.36
N SER A 266 -1.22 -7.92 -0.95
CA SER A 266 -0.31 -7.08 -1.72
C SER A 266 -0.92 -5.72 -2.08
N GLY A 267 -0.13 -4.83 -2.68
CA GLY A 267 -0.65 -3.59 -3.26
C GLY A 267 -1.69 -3.83 -4.35
N GLU A 268 -1.53 -4.86 -5.17
CA GLU A 268 -2.49 -5.22 -6.22
C GLU A 268 -3.79 -5.75 -5.66
N ASP A 269 -3.75 -6.53 -4.58
CA ASP A 269 -4.96 -7.01 -3.89
C ASP A 269 -5.77 -5.84 -3.34
N VAL A 270 -5.10 -4.88 -2.70
CA VAL A 270 -5.72 -3.66 -2.19
C VAL A 270 -6.27 -2.80 -3.32
N GLU A 271 -5.59 -2.73 -4.46
CA GLU A 271 -6.07 -2.04 -5.65
C GLU A 271 -7.35 -2.69 -6.18
N ARG A 272 -7.34 -4.02 -6.40
CA ARG A 272 -8.52 -4.79 -6.85
C ARG A 272 -9.72 -4.62 -5.92
N LEU A 273 -9.47 -4.74 -4.62
CA LEU A 273 -10.50 -4.59 -3.59
C LEU A 273 -11.09 -3.17 -3.58
N THR A 274 -10.25 -2.15 -3.66
CA THR A 274 -10.67 -0.75 -3.69
C THR A 274 -11.45 -0.43 -4.96
N ASP A 275 -10.99 -0.88 -6.12
CA ASP A 275 -11.67 -0.65 -7.40
C ASP A 275 -13.00 -1.39 -7.47
N MET A 276 -13.09 -2.61 -6.91
CA MET A 276 -14.35 -3.33 -6.75
C MET A 276 -15.33 -2.55 -5.88
N ALA A 277 -14.89 -2.05 -4.73
CA ALA A 277 -15.72 -1.24 -3.84
C ALA A 277 -16.21 0.06 -4.54
N ARG A 278 -15.31 0.81 -5.21
CA ARG A 278 -15.66 2.05 -5.93
C ARG A 278 -16.71 1.85 -7.02
N SER A 279 -16.67 0.70 -7.70
CA SER A 279 -17.63 0.41 -8.77
C SER A 279 -19.06 0.18 -8.25
N HIS A 280 -19.22 -0.13 -6.96
CA HIS A 280 -20.51 -0.46 -6.34
C HIS A 280 -21.05 0.59 -5.37
N PHE A 281 -20.18 1.43 -4.80
CA PHE A 281 -20.51 2.39 -3.74
C PHE A 281 -20.15 3.81 -4.14
N ASP A 282 -20.87 4.78 -3.59
CA ASP A 282 -20.66 6.20 -3.84
C ASP A 282 -19.49 6.72 -2.96
N PHE A 283 -19.31 6.12 -1.77
CA PHE A 283 -18.18 6.36 -0.89
C PHE A 283 -17.58 5.04 -0.40
N VAL A 284 -16.26 4.97 -0.38
CA VAL A 284 -15.48 3.87 0.22
C VAL A 284 -14.62 4.46 1.33
N VAL A 285 -14.88 4.09 2.57
CA VAL A 285 -14.07 4.47 3.72
C VAL A 285 -13.13 3.31 4.06
N ILE A 286 -11.84 3.55 4.12
CA ILE A 286 -10.83 2.54 4.42
C ILE A 286 -10.27 2.82 5.82
N ASP A 287 -10.48 1.90 6.76
CA ASP A 287 -9.82 1.92 8.08
C ASP A 287 -8.46 1.24 7.97
N MET A 288 -7.40 2.03 8.11
CA MET A 288 -6.02 1.61 7.91
C MET A 288 -5.41 1.07 9.21
N PRO A 289 -4.52 0.06 9.14
CA PRO A 289 -3.72 -0.30 10.30
C PRO A 289 -2.87 0.89 10.74
N SER A 290 -2.54 0.95 12.04
CA SER A 290 -1.71 2.03 12.59
C SER A 290 -0.25 1.96 12.13
N THR A 291 0.16 0.87 11.49
CA THR A 291 1.48 0.63 10.93
C THR A 291 1.48 0.95 9.45
N VAL A 292 2.53 1.63 8.98
CA VAL A 292 2.75 1.80 7.53
C VAL A 292 3.23 0.46 6.96
N VAL A 293 2.56 -0.01 5.93
CA VAL A 293 2.79 -1.30 5.27
C VAL A 293 3.05 -1.07 3.77
N SER A 294 3.54 -2.08 3.06
CA SER A 294 3.89 -1.98 1.64
C SER A 294 2.76 -1.42 0.76
N TRP A 295 1.53 -1.85 0.99
CA TRP A 295 0.36 -1.40 0.24
C TRP A 295 -0.24 -0.05 0.72
N THR A 296 0.34 0.61 1.73
CA THR A 296 -0.09 1.97 2.15
C THR A 296 0.01 2.96 0.99
N GLU A 297 1.03 2.83 0.15
CA GLU A 297 1.19 3.62 -1.08
C GLU A 297 -0.01 3.46 -2.01
N THR A 298 -0.45 2.23 -2.25
CA THR A 298 -1.62 1.95 -3.11
C THR A 298 -2.86 2.67 -2.60
N VAL A 299 -3.15 2.59 -1.30
CA VAL A 299 -4.30 3.29 -0.72
C VAL A 299 -4.14 4.80 -0.86
N LEU A 300 -2.96 5.36 -0.61
CA LEU A 300 -2.72 6.80 -0.75
C LEU A 300 -2.91 7.27 -2.21
N ASN A 301 -2.45 6.48 -3.18
CA ASN A 301 -2.64 6.79 -4.60
C ASN A 301 -4.11 6.71 -5.02
N LYS A 302 -4.87 5.73 -4.53
CA LYS A 302 -6.30 5.54 -4.85
C LYS A 302 -7.22 6.50 -4.11
N ALA A 303 -6.88 6.93 -2.90
CA ALA A 303 -7.71 7.82 -2.10
C ALA A 303 -7.79 9.23 -2.70
N GLN A 304 -8.97 9.84 -2.66
CA GLN A 304 -9.16 11.27 -2.89
C GLN A 304 -8.75 12.10 -1.68
N LEU A 305 -8.99 11.58 -0.47
CA LEU A 305 -8.55 12.17 0.78
C LEU A 305 -7.98 11.09 1.71
N TYR A 306 -6.88 11.41 2.36
CA TYR A 306 -6.23 10.55 3.34
C TYR A 306 -6.19 11.26 4.69
N PHE A 307 -7.05 10.84 5.61
CA PHE A 307 -7.15 11.41 6.94
C PHE A 307 -6.09 10.82 7.87
N GLY A 308 -5.13 11.63 8.27
CA GLY A 308 -4.13 11.28 9.28
C GLY A 308 -4.56 11.78 10.66
N LEU A 309 -5.01 10.87 11.53
CA LEU A 309 -5.45 11.22 12.88
C LEU A 309 -4.27 11.32 13.83
N LEU A 310 -4.23 12.42 14.57
CA LEU A 310 -3.20 12.69 15.59
C LEU A 310 -3.82 13.28 16.85
N GLU A 311 -3.04 13.23 17.92
CA GLU A 311 -3.35 13.92 19.19
C GLU A 311 -2.28 14.97 19.48
N MET A 312 -2.57 15.83 20.46
CA MET A 312 -1.64 16.89 20.86
C MET A 312 -0.58 16.36 21.85
N ASP A 313 0.15 15.32 21.43
CA ASP A 313 1.25 14.71 22.18
C ASP A 313 2.52 14.55 21.32
N MET A 314 3.65 14.29 21.99
CA MET A 314 4.95 14.16 21.32
C MET A 314 5.05 12.91 20.44
N ARG A 315 4.36 11.84 20.79
CA ARG A 315 4.35 10.57 20.03
C ARG A 315 3.69 10.80 18.66
N SER A 316 2.49 11.38 18.66
CA SER A 316 1.78 11.77 17.44
C SER A 316 2.63 12.72 16.58
N ALA A 317 3.24 13.74 17.20
CA ALA A 317 4.08 14.69 16.49
C ALA A 317 5.28 14.03 15.80
N GLN A 318 5.99 13.14 16.49
CA GLN A 318 7.11 12.40 15.90
C GLN A 318 6.68 11.48 14.77
N ASN A 319 5.55 10.79 14.92
CA ASN A 319 5.03 9.90 13.89
C ASN A 319 4.59 10.66 12.64
N VAL A 320 3.93 11.81 12.80
CA VAL A 320 3.62 12.71 11.67
C VAL A 320 4.88 13.09 10.90
N LEU A 321 5.94 13.54 11.62
CA LEU A 321 7.21 13.90 10.97
C LEU A 321 7.84 12.73 10.20
N ARG A 322 7.82 11.53 10.80
CA ARG A 322 8.35 10.32 10.15
C ARG A 322 7.55 9.98 8.90
N LEU A 323 6.22 9.95 9.02
CA LEU A 323 5.34 9.65 7.88
C LEU A 323 5.56 10.66 6.75
N VAL A 324 5.51 11.97 7.03
CA VAL A 324 5.68 13.01 5.99
C VAL A 324 7.03 12.89 5.30
N ARG A 325 8.10 12.62 6.07
CA ARG A 325 9.43 12.42 5.49
C ARG A 325 9.48 11.18 4.59
N ALA A 326 8.92 10.06 5.05
CA ALA A 326 8.87 8.83 4.26
C ALA A 326 8.09 9.06 2.96
N LEU A 327 6.89 9.62 3.01
CA LEU A 327 6.08 9.89 1.82
C LEU A 327 6.77 10.86 0.84
N LYS A 328 7.44 11.90 1.34
CA LYS A 328 8.21 12.83 0.50
C LYS A 328 9.44 12.16 -0.13
N ALA A 329 10.12 11.30 0.60
CA ALA A 329 11.28 10.55 0.07
C ALA A 329 10.86 9.62 -1.07
N GLU A 330 9.67 9.02 -0.97
CA GLU A 330 9.08 8.15 -1.98
C GLU A 330 8.33 8.92 -3.09
N GLY A 331 8.30 10.24 -3.06
CA GLY A 331 7.59 11.07 -4.06
C GLY A 331 6.06 10.87 -4.05
N LEU A 332 5.50 10.41 -2.92
CA LEU A 332 4.07 10.12 -2.80
C LEU A 332 3.21 11.39 -2.60
N PRO A 333 1.94 11.37 -2.98
CA PRO A 333 1.08 12.56 -3.01
C PRO A 333 0.68 13.03 -1.60
N THR A 334 1.57 13.77 -0.93
CA THR A 334 1.32 14.33 0.41
C THR A 334 0.22 15.38 0.44
N GLU A 335 -0.16 15.94 -0.70
CA GLU A 335 -1.27 16.90 -0.85
C GLU A 335 -2.65 16.29 -0.60
N LYS A 336 -2.78 14.97 -0.64
CA LYS A 336 -4.01 14.26 -0.29
C LYS A 336 -4.21 14.10 1.22
N LEU A 337 -3.15 14.29 2.04
CA LEU A 337 -3.24 14.18 3.49
C LEU A 337 -4.06 15.32 4.07
N ARG A 338 -4.97 14.97 4.97
CA ARG A 338 -5.74 15.88 5.80
C ARG A 338 -5.54 15.51 7.26
N TYR A 339 -4.93 16.41 8.02
CA TYR A 339 -4.62 16.12 9.41
C TYR A 339 -5.83 16.41 10.29
N VAL A 340 -6.24 15.39 11.05
CA VAL A 340 -7.38 15.44 11.97
C VAL A 340 -6.85 15.40 13.41
N LEU A 341 -6.91 16.50 14.12
CA LEU A 341 -6.57 16.54 15.52
C LEU A 341 -7.74 16.02 16.36
N ASN A 342 -7.60 14.81 16.89
CA ASN A 342 -8.58 14.25 17.82
C ASN A 342 -8.32 14.74 19.24
N ARG A 343 -9.33 14.68 20.09
CA ARG A 343 -9.33 15.23 21.46
C ARG A 343 -8.82 16.67 21.51
N ALA A 344 -9.22 17.46 20.51
CA ALA A 344 -8.82 18.84 20.37
C ALA A 344 -9.25 19.67 21.59
N PRO A 345 -8.49 20.70 21.96
CA PRO A 345 -8.87 21.61 23.04
C PRO A 345 -10.20 22.29 22.74
N LYS A 346 -10.97 22.57 23.81
CA LYS A 346 -12.26 23.28 23.69
C LYS A 346 -12.07 24.59 22.95
N PHE A 347 -13.10 25.02 22.23
CA PHE A 347 -13.08 26.28 21.47
C PHE A 347 -12.78 27.53 22.38
N THR A 348 -13.16 27.46 23.64
CA THR A 348 -12.90 28.53 24.64
C THR A 348 -11.48 28.48 25.22
N ASP A 349 -10.71 27.43 25.00
CA ASP A 349 -9.35 27.30 25.51
C ASP A 349 -8.34 27.99 24.57
N LEU A 350 -8.04 29.26 24.87
CA LEU A 350 -7.07 30.04 24.07
C LEU A 350 -5.65 29.49 24.16
N ASN A 351 -5.26 28.94 25.33
CA ASN A 351 -3.95 28.33 25.51
C ASN A 351 -3.84 27.02 24.68
N GLY A 352 -4.90 26.21 24.65
CA GLY A 352 -5.01 25.04 23.82
C GLY A 352 -4.86 25.37 22.34
N LYS A 353 -5.57 26.38 21.85
CA LYS A 353 -5.45 26.85 20.47
C LYS A 353 -4.03 27.30 20.10
N ALA A 354 -3.38 28.05 21.01
CA ALA A 354 -2.00 28.48 20.79
C ALA A 354 -1.03 27.28 20.73
N ARG A 355 -1.31 26.18 21.48
CA ARG A 355 -0.53 24.95 21.43
C ARG A 355 -0.76 24.21 20.11
N VAL A 356 -2.01 24.11 19.62
CA VAL A 356 -2.33 23.50 18.32
C VAL A 356 -1.60 24.24 17.19
N LYS A 357 -1.65 25.57 17.20
CA LYS A 357 -0.94 26.39 16.21
C LYS A 357 0.57 26.13 16.22
N ARG A 358 1.19 26.13 17.40
CA ARG A 358 2.62 25.81 17.54
C ARG A 358 2.97 24.39 17.07
N LEU A 359 2.09 23.42 17.36
CA LEU A 359 2.25 22.04 16.87
C LEU A 359 2.24 22.02 15.35
N ALA A 360 1.24 22.61 14.70
CA ALA A 360 1.13 22.69 13.25
C ALA A 360 2.36 23.38 12.61
N GLU A 361 2.79 24.53 13.18
CA GLU A 361 3.99 25.24 12.72
C GLU A 361 5.27 24.40 12.89
N SER A 362 5.42 23.68 14.01
CA SER A 362 6.60 22.84 14.26
C SER A 362 6.69 21.61 13.36
N LEU A 363 5.56 21.13 12.85
CA LEU A 363 5.45 19.98 11.96
C LEU A 363 5.42 20.38 10.48
N ASP A 364 5.34 21.66 10.18
CA ASP A 364 5.12 22.20 8.82
C ASP A 364 3.89 21.58 8.14
N ILE A 365 2.77 21.49 8.90
CA ILE A 365 1.50 20.95 8.41
C ILE A 365 0.35 21.91 8.67
N SER A 366 -0.77 21.74 7.95
CA SER A 366 -2.04 22.38 8.25
C SER A 366 -2.97 21.39 8.97
N ILE A 367 -3.43 21.75 10.18
CA ILE A 367 -4.45 20.97 10.90
C ILE A 367 -5.80 21.61 10.58
N GLU A 368 -6.49 21.01 9.61
CA GLU A 368 -7.75 21.56 9.08
C GLU A 368 -8.96 21.11 9.90
N LEU A 369 -8.89 19.90 10.47
CA LEU A 369 -10.00 19.28 11.18
C LEU A 369 -9.65 19.10 12.66
N MET A 370 -10.50 19.62 13.51
CA MET A 370 -10.40 19.46 14.96
C MET A 370 -11.65 18.76 15.47
N MET A 371 -11.44 17.61 16.12
CA MET A 371 -12.51 16.78 16.69
C MET A 371 -12.49 16.87 18.21
N SER A 372 -13.63 17.19 18.79
CA SER A 372 -13.80 17.28 20.23
C SER A 372 -13.60 15.93 20.92
N ASP A 373 -13.15 15.96 22.18
CA ASP A 373 -13.11 14.74 22.98
C ASP A 373 -14.54 14.28 23.33
N GLY A 374 -14.88 13.07 22.91
CA GLY A 374 -16.16 12.43 23.21
C GLY A 374 -16.20 11.73 24.58
N GLY A 375 -15.04 11.57 25.24
CA GLY A 375 -14.91 10.98 26.57
C GLY A 375 -15.53 9.58 26.70
N LYS A 376 -16.17 9.30 27.82
CA LYS A 376 -16.78 8.00 28.11
C LYS A 376 -17.92 7.59 27.15
N LEU A 377 -18.54 8.55 26.48
CA LEU A 377 -19.64 8.25 25.55
C LEU A 377 -19.15 7.50 24.31
N ILE A 378 -17.88 7.70 23.91
CA ILE A 378 -17.27 6.91 22.84
C ILE A 378 -17.09 5.45 23.25
N THR A 379 -16.50 5.22 24.43
CA THR A 379 -16.31 3.85 24.94
C THR A 379 -17.66 3.14 25.04
N GLN A 380 -18.67 3.79 25.59
CA GLN A 380 -20.04 3.23 25.68
C GLN A 380 -20.64 2.93 24.29
N ALA A 381 -20.46 3.82 23.32
CA ALA A 381 -20.94 3.61 21.97
C ALA A 381 -20.27 2.39 21.32
N ASN A 382 -18.95 2.31 21.43
CA ASN A 382 -18.17 1.19 20.90
C ASN A 382 -18.50 -0.14 21.59
N ASP A 383 -18.66 -0.13 22.93
CA ASP A 383 -19.05 -1.32 23.72
C ASP A 383 -20.47 -1.82 23.38
N HIS A 384 -21.34 -0.93 22.93
CA HIS A 384 -22.71 -1.29 22.50
C HIS A 384 -22.83 -1.53 21.00
N GLY A 385 -21.73 -1.48 20.23
CA GLY A 385 -21.75 -1.69 18.77
C GLY A 385 -22.56 -0.65 18.00
N LEU A 386 -22.59 0.60 18.45
CA LEU A 386 -23.44 1.65 17.88
C LEU A 386 -22.64 2.89 17.48
N PRO A 387 -22.85 3.43 16.27
CA PRO A 387 -22.35 4.76 15.91
C PRO A 387 -22.86 5.86 16.85
N LEU A 388 -22.09 6.94 17.00
CA LEU A 388 -22.45 8.06 17.86
C LEU A 388 -23.79 8.72 17.50
N ALA A 389 -24.18 8.67 16.25
CA ALA A 389 -25.48 9.18 15.80
C ALA A 389 -26.66 8.44 16.46
N LEU A 390 -26.50 7.15 16.76
CA LEU A 390 -27.52 6.33 17.39
C LEU A 390 -27.42 6.33 18.91
N SER A 391 -26.18 6.30 19.45
CA SER A 391 -25.94 6.21 20.90
C SER A 391 -25.94 7.57 21.61
N SER A 392 -25.35 8.60 20.99
CA SER A 392 -25.08 9.90 21.60
C SER A 392 -25.19 11.06 20.60
N PRO A 393 -26.37 11.28 19.96
CA PRO A 393 -26.54 12.15 18.82
C PRO A 393 -26.23 13.64 19.05
N LYS A 394 -26.17 14.06 20.31
CA LYS A 394 -26.03 15.48 20.68
C LYS A 394 -24.61 15.91 21.00
N ILE A 395 -23.65 14.97 21.10
CA ILE A 395 -22.27 15.32 21.45
C ILE A 395 -21.58 16.13 20.35
N PRO A 396 -20.65 17.03 20.72
CA PRO A 396 -19.93 17.86 19.75
C PRO A 396 -19.21 17.05 18.67
N LEU A 397 -18.46 16.04 19.06
CA LEU A 397 -17.72 15.15 18.16
C LEU A 397 -18.60 14.59 17.04
N ARG A 398 -19.77 14.04 17.38
CA ARG A 398 -20.72 13.54 16.37
C ARG A 398 -21.12 14.62 15.37
N LYS A 399 -21.40 15.84 15.86
CA LYS A 399 -21.81 16.96 14.99
C LYS A 399 -20.66 17.43 14.07
N GLU A 400 -19.44 17.36 14.56
CA GLU A 400 -18.24 17.68 13.77
C GLU A 400 -18.04 16.68 12.65
N ILE A 401 -18.18 15.37 12.94
CA ILE A 401 -18.11 14.32 11.92
C ILE A 401 -19.29 14.45 10.93
N GLN A 402 -20.50 14.72 11.42
CA GLN A 402 -21.66 14.96 10.56
C GLN A 402 -21.46 16.14 9.60
N LYS A 403 -20.87 17.24 10.09
CA LYS A 403 -20.56 18.40 9.25
C LYS A 403 -19.53 18.04 8.17
N LEU A 404 -18.50 17.30 8.53
CA LEU A 404 -17.50 16.82 7.57
C LEU A 404 -18.15 15.93 6.50
N ALA A 405 -18.95 14.94 6.92
CA ALA A 405 -19.67 14.06 5.99
C ALA A 405 -20.58 14.85 5.02
N GLY A 406 -21.30 15.85 5.54
CA GLY A 406 -22.11 16.74 4.70
C GLY A 406 -21.29 17.49 3.65
N SER A 407 -20.14 18.04 4.03
CA SER A 407 -19.24 18.72 3.07
C SER A 407 -18.66 17.77 2.03
N LEU A 408 -18.36 16.51 2.39
CA LEU A 408 -17.86 15.50 1.46
C LEU A 408 -18.93 15.09 0.45
N VAL A 409 -20.17 14.94 0.88
CA VAL A 409 -21.30 14.64 -0.03
C VAL A 409 -21.52 15.78 -1.02
N GLU A 410 -21.54 17.03 -0.55
CA GLU A 410 -21.69 18.23 -1.42
C GLU A 410 -20.56 18.32 -2.46
N LEU A 411 -19.31 17.99 -2.08
CA LEU A 411 -18.17 17.96 -3.00
C LEU A 411 -18.30 16.83 -4.03
N GLY A 412 -18.69 15.63 -3.61
CA GLY A 412 -18.91 14.50 -4.52
C GLY A 412 -19.99 14.80 -5.55
N GLU A 413 -21.12 15.37 -5.13
CA GLU A 413 -22.21 15.78 -6.02
C GLU A 413 -21.80 16.88 -7.02
N SER A 414 -20.91 17.80 -6.60
CA SER A 414 -20.40 18.86 -7.48
C SER A 414 -19.52 18.33 -8.60
N ILE A 415 -18.78 17.24 -8.34
CA ILE A 415 -17.94 16.58 -9.33
C ILE A 415 -18.81 15.81 -10.34
N GLU A 416 -19.87 15.11 -9.89
CA GLU A 416 -20.81 14.41 -10.78
C GLU A 416 -21.56 15.35 -11.75
N VAL A 417 -21.85 16.56 -11.32
CA VAL A 417 -22.55 17.56 -12.16
C VAL A 417 -21.61 18.20 -13.19
N ALA A 418 -20.31 18.16 -12.96
CA ALA A 418 -19.29 18.76 -13.82
C ALA A 418 -18.69 17.79 -14.85
N ALA A 419 -18.92 16.47 -14.71
CA ALA A 419 -18.49 15.40 -15.60
C ALA A 419 -19.58 15.02 -16.60
#